data_22f53ff0d099bb7a0938becaef4c009d
#
_entry.id   22f53ff0d099bb7a0938becaef4c009d
#
_cell.length_a   1.000
_cell.length_b   1.000
_cell.length_c   1.000
_cell.angle_alpha   90.00
_cell.angle_beta   90.00
_cell.angle_gamma   90.00
#
_symmetry.space_group_name_H-M   'P 1'
#
loop_
_entity.id
_entity.type
_entity.pdbx_description
1 polymer ?
#
loop_
_entity_poly.entity_id
_entity_poly.type
_entity_poly.pdbx_seq_one_letter_code
_entity_poly.pdbx_strand_id
1 'polypeptide(L)'
;MKITTKLLDDKVHTLNVLLGRPLTPYKEDRQGNLLKGTHGQVIPCANHFMIDNSYGGVRLDEMAKGGGVNVILERSTKRELFDQINAMIKGYQIGIAQTTNN
;
A
#
# COMPACT_ATOMS: atom_id res chain seq x y z
N MET A 1 5.01 -18.73 12.63
CA MET A 1 3.84 -18.36 11.79
C MET A 1 4.27 -18.21 10.35
N LYS A 2 3.49 -18.77 9.45
CA LYS A 2 3.75 -18.62 8.02
C LYS A 2 3.15 -17.30 7.52
N ILE A 3 3.95 -16.52 6.82
CA ILE A 3 3.48 -15.26 6.23
C ILE A 3 2.93 -15.55 4.83
N THR A 4 1.62 -15.36 4.67
CA THR A 4 0.93 -15.56 3.40
C THR A 4 0.75 -14.24 2.66
N THR A 5 0.46 -14.33 1.35
CA THR A 5 0.14 -13.13 0.56
C THR A 5 -1.06 -12.38 1.16
N LYS A 6 -2.09 -13.12 1.59
CA LYS A 6 -3.26 -12.50 2.21
C LYS A 6 -2.88 -11.72 3.47
N LEU A 7 -2.02 -12.28 4.31
CA LEU A 7 -1.58 -11.61 5.52
C LEU A 7 -0.83 -10.31 5.21
N LEU A 8 0.01 -10.33 4.16
CA LEU A 8 0.69 -9.13 3.69
C LEU A 8 -0.30 -8.10 3.15
N ASP A 9 -1.26 -8.53 2.33
CA ASP A 9 -2.28 -7.63 1.79
C ASP A 9 -3.09 -6.97 2.91
N ASP A 10 -3.48 -7.75 3.93
CA ASP A 10 -4.19 -7.23 5.10
C ASP A 10 -3.34 -6.19 5.84
N LYS A 11 -2.05 -6.44 5.96
CA LYS A 11 -1.13 -5.51 6.63
C LYS A 11 -0.95 -4.22 5.84
N VAL A 12 -0.86 -4.31 4.51
CA VAL A 12 -0.78 -3.13 3.65
C VAL A 12 -2.09 -2.34 3.69
N HIS A 13 -3.24 -3.03 3.74
CA HIS A 13 -4.52 -2.35 3.92
C HIS A 13 -4.53 -1.55 5.24
N THR A 14 -4.04 -2.14 6.33
CA THR A 14 -3.90 -1.44 7.60
C THR A 14 -3.01 -0.20 7.46
N LEU A 15 -1.91 -0.32 6.74
CA LEU A 15 -1.00 0.80 6.49
C LEU A 15 -1.71 1.93 5.72
N ASN A 16 -2.46 1.59 4.67
CA ASN A 16 -3.24 2.58 3.91
C ASN A 16 -4.26 3.31 4.80
N VAL A 17 -5.00 2.56 5.60
CA VAL A 17 -5.98 3.14 6.53
C VAL A 17 -5.30 4.07 7.52
N LEU A 18 -4.23 3.60 8.14
CA LEU A 18 -3.52 4.34 9.18
C LEU A 18 -2.96 5.66 8.66
N LEU A 19 -2.41 5.67 7.44
CA LEU A 19 -1.80 6.85 6.84
C LEU A 19 -2.80 7.71 6.05
N GLY A 20 -4.10 7.33 6.04
CA GLY A 20 -5.11 8.07 5.30
C GLY A 20 -4.92 8.00 3.79
N ARG A 21 -4.36 6.91 3.28
CA ARG A 21 -4.10 6.70 1.86
C ARG A 21 -5.32 6.09 1.17
N PRO A 22 -5.41 6.21 -0.17
CA PRO A 22 -6.47 5.52 -0.91
C PRO A 22 -6.42 4.02 -0.65
N LEU A 23 -7.60 3.38 -0.58
CA LEU A 23 -7.70 1.95 -0.27
C LEU A 23 -7.67 1.07 -1.50
N THR A 24 -7.78 1.65 -2.70
CA THR A 24 -7.72 0.92 -3.97
C THR A 24 -6.70 1.58 -4.89
N PRO A 25 -6.09 0.81 -5.82
CA PRO A 25 -5.09 1.36 -6.75
C PRO A 25 -5.70 2.26 -7.82
N TYR A 26 -6.96 2.03 -8.18
CA TYR A 26 -7.66 2.81 -9.22
C TYR A 26 -9.01 3.26 -8.69
N LYS A 27 -9.47 4.42 -9.17
CA LYS A 27 -10.76 4.97 -8.73
C LYS A 27 -11.91 4.07 -9.15
N GLU A 28 -12.87 3.90 -8.24
CA GLU A 28 -14.04 3.04 -8.42
C GLU A 28 -15.30 3.82 -8.08
N ASP A 29 -16.45 3.39 -8.66
CA ASP A 29 -17.75 3.91 -8.27
C ASP A 29 -18.26 3.16 -7.02
N ARG A 30 -19.49 3.47 -6.57
CA ARG A 30 -20.06 2.88 -5.36
C ARG A 30 -20.28 1.37 -5.46
N GLN A 31 -20.39 0.83 -6.68
CA GLN A 31 -20.57 -0.60 -6.91
C GLN A 31 -19.24 -1.34 -7.10
N GLY A 32 -18.10 -0.65 -7.03
CA GLY A 32 -16.79 -1.25 -7.22
C GLY A 32 -16.34 -1.32 -8.66
N ASN A 33 -17.05 -0.69 -9.59
CA ASN A 33 -16.66 -0.65 -11.00
C ASN A 33 -15.61 0.45 -11.21
N LEU A 34 -14.60 0.16 -12.04
CA LEU A 34 -13.55 1.13 -12.34
C LEU A 34 -14.11 2.34 -13.08
N LEU A 35 -13.79 3.51 -12.57
CA LEU A 35 -14.09 4.77 -13.26
C LEU A 35 -13.10 4.96 -14.40
N LYS A 36 -13.57 5.53 -15.51
CA LYS A 36 -12.75 5.76 -16.70
C LYS A 36 -12.56 7.25 -16.95
N GLY A 37 -11.36 7.60 -17.40
CA GLY A 37 -11.08 8.96 -17.83
C GLY A 37 -11.64 9.25 -19.22
N THR A 38 -11.32 10.43 -19.73
CA THR A 38 -11.84 10.94 -21.01
C THR A 38 -11.53 10.00 -22.18
N HIS A 39 -10.39 9.30 -22.14
CA HIS A 39 -9.96 8.40 -23.20
C HIS A 39 -10.16 6.91 -22.85
N GLY A 40 -11.02 6.60 -21.89
CA GLY A 40 -11.34 5.24 -21.50
C GLY A 40 -10.30 4.56 -20.59
N GLN A 41 -9.27 5.29 -20.16
CA GLN A 41 -8.24 4.75 -19.29
C GLN A 41 -8.71 4.70 -17.83
N VAL A 42 -8.17 3.77 -17.04
CA VAL A 42 -8.39 3.75 -15.59
C VAL A 42 -7.70 4.96 -14.93
N ILE A 43 -8.21 5.40 -13.79
CA ILE A 43 -7.69 6.58 -13.10
C ILE A 43 -6.94 6.10 -11.86
N PRO A 44 -5.60 6.27 -11.79
CA PRO A 44 -4.83 5.80 -10.64
C PRO A 44 -5.13 6.62 -9.39
N CYS A 45 -5.12 5.94 -8.22
CA CYS A 45 -5.19 6.58 -6.92
C CYS A 45 -3.76 6.77 -6.40
N ALA A 46 -3.19 7.95 -6.63
CA ALA A 46 -1.84 8.25 -6.18
C ALA A 46 -1.70 8.01 -4.67
N ASN A 47 -0.55 7.51 -4.25
CA ASN A 47 -0.18 7.24 -2.86
C ASN A 47 -0.83 5.99 -2.24
N HIS A 48 -1.57 5.18 -3.02
CA HIS A 48 -2.05 3.88 -2.55
C HIS A 48 -0.86 2.91 -2.46
N PHE A 49 -0.68 2.27 -1.32
CA PHE A 49 0.33 1.22 -1.14
C PHE A 49 -0.19 -0.13 -1.60
N MET A 50 0.65 -0.93 -2.23
CA MET A 50 0.29 -2.25 -2.74
C MET A 50 1.51 -3.16 -2.79
N ILE A 51 1.24 -4.47 -2.88
CA ILE A 51 2.29 -5.49 -2.96
C ILE A 51 2.48 -5.91 -4.43
N ASP A 52 3.73 -5.96 -4.87
CA ASP A 52 4.10 -6.57 -6.14
C ASP A 52 4.79 -7.90 -5.87
N ASN A 53 4.25 -9.00 -6.41
CA ASN A 53 4.81 -10.33 -6.30
C ASN A 53 5.10 -10.95 -7.67
N SER A 54 5.22 -10.13 -8.71
CA SER A 54 5.30 -10.59 -10.11
C SER A 54 6.57 -11.38 -10.45
N TYR A 55 7.67 -11.14 -9.74
CA TYR A 55 8.99 -11.64 -10.11
C TYR A 55 9.65 -12.50 -9.03
N GLY A 56 8.85 -13.18 -8.21
CA GLY A 56 9.35 -13.90 -7.05
C GLY A 56 9.64 -12.92 -5.91
N GLY A 57 9.51 -13.39 -4.66
CA GLY A 57 9.57 -12.50 -3.52
C GLY A 57 8.44 -11.47 -3.55
N VAL A 58 8.54 -10.45 -2.72
CA VAL A 58 7.52 -9.41 -2.59
C VAL A 58 8.17 -8.04 -2.43
N ARG A 59 7.48 -7.02 -2.93
CA ARG A 59 7.96 -5.62 -2.89
C ARG A 59 6.80 -4.73 -2.50
N LEU A 60 7.07 -3.70 -1.69
CA LEU A 60 6.05 -2.69 -1.38
C LEU A 60 6.19 -1.52 -2.35
N ASP A 61 5.12 -1.26 -3.09
CA ASP A 61 5.03 -0.17 -4.05
C ASP A 61 4.01 0.85 -3.61
N GLU A 62 4.15 2.06 -4.15
CA GLU A 62 3.18 3.14 -4.00
C GLU A 62 2.75 3.56 -5.41
N MET A 63 1.43 3.69 -5.62
CA MET A 63 0.90 4.15 -6.90
C MET A 63 1.35 5.59 -7.15
N ALA A 64 1.98 5.83 -8.30
CA ALA A 64 2.37 7.16 -8.71
C ALA A 64 1.20 7.90 -9.36
N LYS A 65 1.27 9.21 -9.39
CA LYS A 65 0.23 10.06 -9.94
C LYS A 65 -0.09 9.73 -11.41
N GLY A 66 0.92 9.36 -12.19
CA GLY A 66 0.76 9.03 -13.60
C GLY A 66 0.39 7.58 -13.89
N GLY A 67 0.19 6.74 -12.88
CA GLY A 67 -0.18 5.34 -13.04
C GLY A 67 0.98 4.35 -12.95
N GLY A 68 2.22 4.82 -12.94
CA GLY A 68 3.36 3.97 -12.62
C GLY A 68 3.47 3.72 -11.12
N VAL A 69 4.56 3.12 -10.67
CA VAL A 69 4.77 2.85 -9.25
C VAL A 69 6.11 3.40 -8.80
N ASN A 70 6.14 3.80 -7.52
CA ASN A 70 7.38 4.11 -6.81
C ASN A 70 7.66 2.96 -5.85
N VAL A 71 8.89 2.47 -5.84
CA VAL A 71 9.28 1.40 -4.92
C VAL A 71 9.53 2.02 -3.54
N ILE A 72 8.81 1.54 -2.55
CA ILE A 72 8.95 2.01 -1.16
C ILE A 72 9.87 1.10 -0.37
N LEU A 73 9.67 -0.22 -0.48
CA LEU A 73 10.53 -1.22 0.13
C LEU A 73 10.94 -2.23 -0.93
N GLU A 74 12.25 -2.43 -1.09
CA GLU A 74 12.80 -3.28 -2.13
C GLU A 74 12.36 -4.73 -1.99
N ARG A 75 12.47 -5.48 -3.08
CA ARG A 75 12.02 -6.88 -3.14
C ARG A 75 12.77 -7.73 -2.12
N SER A 76 12.01 -8.51 -1.37
CA SER A 76 12.53 -9.35 -0.28
C SER A 76 11.61 -10.56 -0.07
N THR A 77 11.84 -11.32 0.98
CA THR A 77 10.94 -12.41 1.35
C THR A 77 9.68 -11.86 1.98
N LYS A 78 8.62 -12.68 2.02
CA LYS A 78 7.37 -12.30 2.69
C LYS A 78 7.59 -11.95 4.15
N ARG A 79 8.44 -12.71 4.86
CA ARG A 79 8.76 -12.44 6.26
C ARG A 79 9.48 -11.11 6.43
N GLU A 80 10.48 -10.85 5.60
CA GLU A 80 11.23 -9.59 5.68
C GLU A 80 10.31 -8.40 5.43
N LEU A 81 9.48 -8.48 4.39
CA LEU A 81 8.56 -7.38 4.08
C LEU A 81 7.53 -7.18 5.17
N PHE A 82 7.00 -8.28 5.73
CA PHE A 82 6.05 -8.22 6.83
C PHE A 82 6.66 -7.47 8.03
N ASP A 83 7.89 -7.81 8.39
CA ASP A 83 8.59 -7.18 9.51
C ASP A 83 8.86 -5.70 9.23
N GLN A 84 9.24 -5.36 7.99
CA GLN A 84 9.49 -3.97 7.59
C GLN A 84 8.21 -3.13 7.64
N ILE A 85 7.09 -3.67 7.17
CA ILE A 85 5.80 -2.96 7.21
C ILE A 85 5.37 -2.74 8.67
N ASN A 86 5.53 -3.75 9.52
CA ASN A 86 5.24 -3.60 10.95
C ASN A 86 6.09 -2.51 11.58
N ALA A 87 7.36 -2.41 11.20
CA ALA A 87 8.24 -1.34 11.71
C ALA A 87 7.77 0.04 11.24
N MET A 88 7.31 0.17 9.99
CA MET A 88 6.73 1.41 9.48
C MET A 88 5.50 1.82 10.29
N ILE A 89 4.60 0.89 10.54
CA ILE A 89 3.36 1.15 11.30
C ILE A 89 3.71 1.60 12.71
N LYS A 90 4.62 0.90 13.36
CA LYS A 90 5.03 1.22 14.73
C LYS A 90 5.71 2.59 14.80
N GLY A 91 6.60 2.88 13.84
CA GLY A 91 7.28 4.18 13.78
C GLY A 91 6.30 5.33 13.60
N TYR A 92 5.30 5.16 12.74
CA TYR A 92 4.27 6.16 12.53
C TYR A 92 3.44 6.39 13.79
N GLN A 93 3.06 5.32 14.48
CA GLN A 93 2.27 5.42 15.72
C GLN A 93 3.06 6.13 16.82
N ILE A 94 4.35 5.84 16.95
CA ILE A 94 5.21 6.52 17.90
C ILE A 94 5.31 8.01 17.57
N GLY A 95 5.46 8.35 16.28
CA GLY A 95 5.54 9.74 15.84
C GLY A 95 4.27 10.52 16.17
N ILE A 96 3.09 9.92 15.94
CA ILE A 96 1.81 10.55 16.27
C ILE A 96 1.70 10.76 17.78
N ALA A 97 2.05 9.75 18.59
CA ALA A 97 1.96 9.84 20.04
C ALA A 97 2.84 10.99 20.57
N GLN A 98 4.06 11.14 20.04
CA GLN A 98 4.95 12.24 20.43
C GLN A 98 4.39 13.59 20.02
N THR A 99 3.83 13.70 18.82
CA THR A 99 3.21 14.93 18.33
C THR A 99 2.02 15.32 19.19
N THR A 100 1.21 14.35 19.59
CA THR A 100 0.01 14.58 20.41
C THR A 100 0.37 15.01 21.83
N ASN A 101 1.50 14.55 22.36
CA ASN A 101 1.93 14.84 23.72
C ASN A 101 2.69 16.17 23.86
N ASN A 102 2.91 16.86 22.76
CA ASN A 102 3.54 18.18 22.75
C ASN A 102 2.48 19.32 22.80
#